data_dc1daf0801851c33fa21a6f4ea83d415
#
_entry.id   dc1daf0801851c33fa21a6f4ea83d415
#
_cell.length_a   1.000
_cell.length_b   1.000
_cell.length_c   1.000
_cell.angle_alpha   90.00
_cell.angle_beta   90.00
_cell.angle_gamma   90.00
#
_symmetry.space_group_name_H-M   'P 1'
#
loop_
_entity.id
_entity.type
_entity.pdbx_description
1 polymer ?
#
loop_
_entity_poly.entity_id
_entity_poly.type
_entity_poly.pdbx_seq_one_letter_code
_entity_poly.pdbx_strand_id
1 'polypeptide(L)'
;MLRRDFLRSSAIGFGALSLGQRELLSHFFDDPWKITMLKNDIGIFTEKGGTIGFLLSKDGIITIDSQFPEQAQHYIDEMKKKGGYPFKLLINTHHHGDHSSGNISFKGTVQRVLAHENSKKNQEKVAQLNKTEDKQLYPNEVFGKVWEEKDSGEKLTLRYFGAAHTDGDAIIHFGHSNIAHMGDLVFNRVHPFVDRSAGANVKSWMDVLDKTLKQFDKKTTYIFGHAAPGYNVTGTREDVKAFRDYLEQVYNFVDAQVKKGISQEDLVKIKTLPFDTEWKGDGLDRPFKAIYEELTMYK
;
A
#
# COMPACT_ATOMS: atom_id res chain seq x y z
N MET A 1 26.23 -31.84 -48.00
CA MET A 1 25.08 -30.94 -47.75
C MET A 1 25.59 -29.52 -47.51
N LEU A 2 25.32 -28.63 -48.40
CA LEU A 2 25.93 -27.28 -48.46
C LEU A 2 25.12 -26.29 -47.59
N ARG A 3 25.81 -25.41 -46.89
CA ARG A 3 25.29 -24.34 -46.05
C ARG A 3 24.14 -23.47 -46.67
N ARG A 4 23.91 -23.59 -47.94
CA ARG A 4 22.86 -22.86 -48.70
C ARG A 4 21.45 -23.43 -48.53
N ASP A 5 21.29 -24.70 -48.14
CA ASP A 5 19.97 -25.34 -48.01
C ASP A 5 19.35 -25.10 -46.64
N PHE A 6 20.17 -24.81 -45.61
CA PHE A 6 19.70 -24.44 -44.28
C PHE A 6 19.07 -23.04 -44.20
N LEU A 7 19.59 -22.11 -45.03
CA LEU A 7 19.07 -20.71 -45.06
C LEU A 7 17.79 -20.54 -45.91
N ARG A 8 17.45 -21.52 -46.76
CA ARG A 8 16.21 -21.49 -47.55
C ARG A 8 14.99 -22.05 -46.78
N SER A 9 15.22 -22.89 -45.80
CA SER A 9 14.15 -23.45 -44.95
C SER A 9 13.74 -22.53 -43.80
N SER A 10 14.50 -21.47 -43.49
CA SER A 10 14.20 -20.52 -42.39
C SER A 10 13.40 -19.27 -42.85
N ALA A 11 13.07 -19.16 -44.13
CA ALA A 11 12.42 -17.97 -44.72
C ALA A 11 10.91 -18.16 -45.00
N ILE A 12 10.30 -19.28 -44.58
CA ILE A 12 8.85 -19.51 -44.77
C ILE A 12 8.24 -19.82 -43.39
N GLY A 13 8.16 -18.81 -42.55
CA GLY A 13 7.58 -18.90 -41.24
C GLY A 13 7.05 -17.58 -40.67
N PHE A 14 7.12 -16.51 -41.44
CA PHE A 14 6.49 -15.24 -41.05
C PHE A 14 5.22 -14.99 -41.87
N GLY A 15 4.30 -15.95 -41.83
CA GLY A 15 3.00 -15.86 -42.48
C GLY A 15 1.92 -15.90 -41.41
N ALA A 16 1.26 -14.76 -41.20
CA ALA A 16 -0.07 -14.59 -40.59
C ALA A 16 -0.36 -15.49 -39.37
N LEU A 17 0.10 -15.08 -38.22
CA LEU A 17 -0.52 -15.52 -36.95
C LEU A 17 -2.04 -15.26 -37.01
N SER A 18 -2.85 -16.31 -36.96
CA SER A 18 -4.31 -16.18 -36.89
C SER A 18 -4.70 -15.35 -35.64
N LEU A 19 -5.82 -14.65 -35.70
CA LEU A 19 -6.33 -13.84 -34.56
C LEU A 19 -6.31 -14.64 -33.23
N GLY A 20 -6.64 -15.94 -33.26
CA GLY A 20 -6.58 -16.80 -32.07
C GLY A 20 -5.17 -17.09 -31.55
N GLN A 21 -4.12 -17.08 -32.38
CA GLN A 21 -2.74 -17.20 -31.92
C GLN A 21 -2.19 -15.88 -31.34
N ARG A 22 -2.71 -14.74 -31.80
CA ARG A 22 -2.42 -13.44 -31.16
C ARG A 22 -3.07 -13.34 -29.78
N GLU A 23 -4.29 -13.82 -29.61
CA GLU A 23 -4.95 -13.87 -28.28
C GLU A 23 -4.25 -14.86 -27.35
N LEU A 24 -3.78 -16.03 -27.82
CA LEU A 24 -3.03 -16.96 -26.98
C LEU A 24 -1.67 -16.38 -26.55
N LEU A 25 -0.98 -15.67 -27.43
CA LEU A 25 0.29 -15.04 -27.08
C LEU A 25 0.10 -13.83 -26.16
N SER A 26 -1.01 -13.10 -26.27
CA SER A 26 -1.31 -12.00 -25.32
C SER A 26 -1.49 -12.49 -23.88
N HIS A 27 -2.02 -13.69 -23.68
CA HIS A 27 -2.12 -14.31 -22.34
C HIS A 27 -0.77 -14.72 -21.72
N PHE A 28 0.30 -14.84 -22.52
CA PHE A 28 1.66 -15.09 -22.03
C PHE A 28 2.46 -13.81 -21.76
N PHE A 29 1.88 -12.65 -22.10
CA PHE A 29 2.48 -11.32 -21.94
C PHE A 29 1.48 -10.35 -21.29
N ASP A 30 0.63 -10.82 -20.37
CA ASP A 30 -0.11 -9.92 -19.50
C ASP A 30 0.92 -9.11 -18.70
N ASP A 31 0.80 -7.79 -18.75
CA ASP A 31 1.64 -6.91 -17.95
C ASP A 31 1.54 -7.36 -16.48
N PRO A 32 2.66 -7.43 -15.75
CA PRO A 32 2.66 -7.85 -14.36
C PRO A 32 1.87 -6.87 -13.47
N TRP A 33 1.42 -5.75 -14.02
CA TRP A 33 0.64 -4.72 -13.31
C TRP A 33 -0.79 -4.63 -13.82
N LYS A 34 -1.65 -4.06 -12.97
CA LYS A 34 -3.04 -3.81 -13.31
C LYS A 34 -3.45 -2.38 -12.93
N ILE A 35 -4.12 -1.69 -13.85
CA ILE A 35 -4.81 -0.43 -13.60
C ILE A 35 -6.30 -0.71 -13.48
N THR A 36 -6.90 -0.25 -12.39
CA THR A 36 -8.35 -0.34 -12.17
C THR A 36 -8.92 1.05 -11.91
N MET A 37 -9.79 1.54 -12.78
CA MET A 37 -10.53 2.77 -12.54
C MET A 37 -11.67 2.50 -11.55
N LEU A 38 -11.84 3.38 -10.58
CA LEU A 38 -12.88 3.28 -9.55
C LEU A 38 -14.04 4.23 -9.85
N LYS A 39 -13.88 5.51 -9.55
CA LYS A 39 -14.92 6.52 -9.71
C LYS A 39 -14.29 7.90 -9.90
N ASN A 40 -14.90 8.75 -10.76
CA ASN A 40 -14.54 10.16 -10.95
C ASN A 40 -13.02 10.36 -11.18
N ASP A 41 -12.48 9.63 -12.17
CA ASP A 41 -11.06 9.69 -12.56
C ASP A 41 -10.07 9.25 -11.45
N ILE A 42 -10.57 8.66 -10.37
CA ILE A 42 -9.77 8.00 -9.35
C ILE A 42 -9.57 6.54 -9.75
N GLY A 43 -8.34 6.06 -9.66
CA GLY A 43 -7.98 4.68 -9.95
C GLY A 43 -6.88 4.17 -9.03
N ILE A 44 -6.56 2.92 -9.21
CA ILE A 44 -5.46 2.23 -8.55
C ILE A 44 -4.56 1.53 -9.56
N PHE A 45 -3.29 1.44 -9.22
CA PHE A 45 -2.29 0.63 -9.90
C PHE A 45 -1.74 -0.39 -8.91
N THR A 46 -1.71 -1.64 -9.31
CA THR A 46 -1.20 -2.75 -8.50
C THR A 46 -0.19 -3.56 -9.29
N GLU A 47 0.94 -3.85 -8.67
CA GLU A 47 2.00 -4.73 -9.18
C GLU A 47 2.69 -5.41 -8.00
N LYS A 48 3.83 -4.90 -7.54
CA LYS A 48 4.61 -5.40 -6.41
C LYS A 48 4.73 -4.33 -5.33
N GLY A 49 4.38 -4.68 -4.09
CA GLY A 49 4.35 -3.75 -2.97
C GLY A 49 2.95 -3.26 -2.66
N GLY A 50 2.87 -2.09 -2.06
CA GLY A 50 1.59 -1.48 -1.68
C GLY A 50 0.79 -0.97 -2.89
N THR A 51 -0.47 -0.68 -2.69
CA THR A 51 -1.36 -0.16 -3.75
C THR A 51 -1.06 1.30 -4.03
N ILE A 52 -0.77 1.65 -5.29
CA ILE A 52 -0.74 3.07 -5.72
C ILE A 52 -2.17 3.52 -6.00
N GLY A 53 -2.60 4.61 -5.35
CA GLY A 53 -3.82 5.33 -5.71
C GLY A 53 -3.51 6.52 -6.62
N PHE A 54 -4.45 6.94 -7.47
CA PHE A 54 -4.27 8.15 -8.27
C PHE A 54 -5.59 8.85 -8.59
N LEU A 55 -5.49 10.16 -8.82
CA LEU A 55 -6.53 11.00 -9.41
C LEU A 55 -6.00 11.61 -10.70
N LEU A 56 -6.70 11.38 -11.81
CA LEU A 56 -6.44 12.06 -13.07
C LEU A 56 -7.22 13.37 -13.10
N SER A 57 -6.56 14.48 -12.89
CA SER A 57 -7.21 15.80 -12.95
C SER A 57 -6.78 16.55 -14.21
N LYS A 58 -7.56 17.57 -14.57
CA LYS A 58 -7.23 18.45 -15.72
C LYS A 58 -5.93 19.23 -15.49
N ASP A 59 -5.57 19.44 -14.22
CA ASP A 59 -4.40 20.21 -13.83
C ASP A 59 -3.17 19.34 -13.56
N GLY A 60 -3.30 18.02 -13.68
CA GLY A 60 -2.24 17.05 -13.45
C GLY A 60 -2.66 15.83 -12.66
N ILE A 61 -1.73 14.94 -12.41
CA ILE A 61 -1.94 13.70 -11.70
C ILE A 61 -1.57 13.87 -10.23
N ILE A 62 -2.47 13.48 -9.33
CA ILE A 62 -2.17 13.28 -7.91
C ILE A 62 -1.97 11.79 -7.70
N THR A 63 -0.83 11.40 -7.14
CA THR A 63 -0.44 10.01 -6.90
C THR A 63 -0.33 9.76 -5.40
N ILE A 64 -0.85 8.65 -4.91
CA ILE A 64 -0.74 8.18 -3.53
C ILE A 64 0.11 6.93 -3.53
N ASP A 65 1.24 6.96 -2.83
CA ASP A 65 2.30 5.97 -2.79
C ASP A 65 2.98 5.73 -4.15
N SER A 66 4.06 4.98 -4.14
CA SER A 66 4.93 4.83 -5.32
C SER A 66 5.51 3.43 -5.50
N GLN A 67 5.20 2.49 -4.60
CA GLN A 67 5.79 1.16 -4.59
C GLN A 67 7.34 1.21 -4.59
N PHE A 68 7.98 0.37 -5.40
CA PHE A 68 9.43 0.38 -5.62
C PHE A 68 9.79 1.14 -6.91
N PRO A 69 11.07 1.48 -7.15
CA PRO A 69 11.47 2.30 -8.30
C PRO A 69 11.07 1.74 -9.66
N GLU A 70 11.16 0.42 -9.87
CA GLU A 70 10.77 -0.24 -11.11
C GLU A 70 9.25 -0.13 -11.34
N GLN A 71 8.45 -0.44 -10.31
CA GLN A 71 6.99 -0.37 -10.37
C GLN A 71 6.49 1.06 -10.54
N ALA A 72 7.13 2.01 -9.87
CA ALA A 72 6.85 3.43 -10.06
C ALA A 72 7.11 3.87 -11.50
N GLN A 73 8.16 3.33 -12.16
CA GLN A 73 8.44 3.63 -13.57
C GLN A 73 7.36 3.06 -14.49
N HIS A 74 6.90 1.83 -14.25
CA HIS A 74 5.79 1.23 -15.00
C HIS A 74 4.52 2.09 -14.87
N TYR A 75 4.18 2.49 -13.64
CA TYR A 75 3.05 3.39 -13.38
C TYR A 75 3.20 4.72 -14.12
N ILE A 76 4.36 5.37 -14.06
CA ILE A 76 4.64 6.64 -14.72
C ILE A 76 4.45 6.50 -16.24
N ASP A 77 4.94 5.42 -16.83
CA ASP A 77 4.85 5.18 -18.27
C ASP A 77 3.41 4.90 -18.71
N GLU A 78 2.63 4.20 -17.90
CA GLU A 78 1.19 4.02 -18.13
C GLU A 78 0.42 5.35 -18.05
N MET A 79 0.75 6.22 -17.09
CA MET A 79 0.12 7.54 -16.98
C MET A 79 0.46 8.45 -18.17
N LYS A 80 1.68 8.39 -18.68
CA LYS A 80 2.07 9.11 -19.92
C LYS A 80 1.24 8.68 -21.13
N LYS A 81 0.95 7.38 -21.29
CA LYS A 81 0.09 6.85 -22.36
C LYS A 81 -1.35 7.38 -22.28
N LYS A 82 -1.83 7.72 -21.08
CA LYS A 82 -3.19 8.22 -20.82
C LYS A 82 -3.40 9.72 -21.12
N GLY A 83 -2.40 10.43 -21.63
CA GLY A 83 -2.55 11.83 -22.05
C GLY A 83 -1.41 12.75 -21.63
N GLY A 84 -0.37 12.22 -20.96
CA GLY A 84 0.85 12.98 -20.65
C GLY A 84 0.65 14.13 -19.66
N TYR A 85 -0.34 14.04 -18.78
CA TYR A 85 -0.57 15.02 -17.72
C TYR A 85 0.63 15.07 -16.78
N PRO A 86 1.03 16.28 -16.29
CA PRO A 86 2.14 16.40 -15.35
C PRO A 86 1.77 15.77 -14.00
N PHE A 87 2.76 15.19 -13.31
CA PHE A 87 2.59 14.79 -11.92
C PHE A 87 2.62 16.02 -11.01
N LYS A 88 1.48 16.36 -10.44
CA LYS A 88 1.30 17.56 -9.63
C LYS A 88 1.70 17.35 -8.18
N LEU A 89 1.32 16.21 -7.62
CA LEU A 89 1.51 15.89 -6.21
C LEU A 89 1.71 14.39 -6.04
N LEU A 90 2.73 14.01 -5.29
CA LEU A 90 2.95 12.65 -4.78
C LEU A 90 2.73 12.66 -3.26
N ILE A 91 1.91 11.76 -2.75
CA ILE A 91 1.58 11.65 -1.34
C ILE A 91 2.04 10.28 -0.86
N ASN A 92 2.77 10.21 0.27
CA ASN A 92 3.03 8.92 0.90
C ASN A 92 2.07 8.70 2.08
N THR A 93 1.43 7.52 2.12
CA THR A 93 0.60 7.10 3.26
C THR A 93 1.45 6.89 4.49
N HIS A 94 2.63 6.30 4.34
CA HIS A 94 3.63 6.09 5.39
C HIS A 94 5.03 5.87 4.77
N HIS A 95 6.02 5.47 5.57
CA HIS A 95 7.44 5.49 5.18
C HIS A 95 7.97 4.18 4.59
N HIS A 96 7.25 3.07 4.64
CA HIS A 96 7.79 1.78 4.20
C HIS A 96 8.19 1.76 2.74
N GLY A 97 9.22 0.97 2.43
CA GLY A 97 9.87 1.00 1.12
C GLY A 97 8.95 0.59 -0.04
N ASP A 98 8.01 -0.31 0.20
CA ASP A 98 7.02 -0.74 -0.79
C ASP A 98 5.86 0.28 -1.00
N HIS A 99 5.93 1.43 -0.34
CA HIS A 99 5.06 2.59 -0.51
C HIS A 99 5.81 3.85 -0.94
N SER A 100 7.09 4.00 -0.57
CA SER A 100 7.83 5.25 -0.73
C SER A 100 9.14 5.15 -1.50
N SER A 101 9.72 3.94 -1.67
CA SER A 101 10.99 3.80 -2.40
C SER A 101 10.91 4.23 -3.86
N GLY A 102 9.75 4.08 -4.48
CA GLY A 102 9.49 4.50 -5.84
C GLY A 102 9.43 6.01 -6.04
N ASN A 103 9.41 6.82 -4.96
CA ASN A 103 9.44 8.29 -5.03
C ASN A 103 10.58 8.78 -5.92
N ILE A 104 11.74 8.13 -5.89
CA ILE A 104 12.93 8.53 -6.67
C ILE A 104 12.66 8.54 -8.18
N SER A 105 11.76 7.69 -8.70
CA SER A 105 11.39 7.66 -10.11
C SER A 105 10.61 8.90 -10.56
N PHE A 106 10.04 9.66 -9.62
CA PHE A 106 9.36 10.92 -9.88
C PHE A 106 10.30 12.14 -9.85
N LYS A 107 11.60 11.95 -9.58
CA LYS A 107 12.56 13.05 -9.51
C LYS A 107 12.62 13.82 -10.82
N GLY A 108 12.42 15.14 -10.75
CA GLY A 108 12.38 16.02 -11.91
C GLY A 108 11.02 16.04 -12.66
N THR A 109 10.06 15.20 -12.28
CA THR A 109 8.71 15.19 -12.88
C THR A 109 7.62 15.64 -11.92
N VAL A 110 7.80 15.45 -10.61
CA VAL A 110 6.89 15.95 -9.57
C VAL A 110 7.56 17.11 -8.80
N GLN A 111 6.78 18.13 -8.47
CA GLN A 111 7.29 19.28 -7.70
C GLN A 111 7.02 19.17 -6.21
N ARG A 112 5.91 18.53 -5.84
CA ARG A 112 5.42 18.41 -4.47
C ARG A 112 5.36 16.95 -4.05
N VAL A 113 6.06 16.62 -2.97
CA VAL A 113 5.99 15.32 -2.31
C VAL A 113 5.54 15.56 -0.88
N LEU A 114 4.38 15.05 -0.51
CA LEU A 114 3.70 15.30 0.76
C LEU A 114 3.62 14.04 1.60
N ALA A 115 3.90 14.13 2.90
CA ALA A 115 3.68 13.06 3.85
C ALA A 115 3.39 13.59 5.25
N HIS A 116 2.96 12.72 6.17
CA HIS A 116 2.97 13.06 7.59
C HIS A 116 4.41 13.32 8.06
N GLU A 117 4.60 14.29 8.98
CA GLU A 117 5.94 14.67 9.46
C GLU A 117 6.75 13.50 10.01
N ASN A 118 6.12 12.54 10.72
CA ASN A 118 6.79 11.34 11.21
C ASN A 118 7.15 10.37 10.07
N SER A 119 6.30 10.25 9.04
CA SER A 119 6.63 9.44 7.86
C SER A 119 7.92 9.94 7.20
N LYS A 120 8.07 11.26 7.01
CA LYS A 120 9.32 11.84 6.51
C LYS A 120 10.51 11.50 7.40
N LYS A 121 10.40 11.72 8.71
CA LYS A 121 11.47 11.39 9.67
C LYS A 121 11.89 9.93 9.60
N ASN A 122 10.92 9.03 9.46
CA ASN A 122 11.18 7.60 9.36
C ASN A 122 11.83 7.24 8.01
N GLN A 123 11.43 7.85 6.88
CA GLN A 123 12.13 7.70 5.60
C GLN A 123 13.61 8.10 5.73
N GLU A 124 13.88 9.27 6.31
CA GLU A 124 15.25 9.77 6.51
C GLU A 124 16.06 8.83 7.42
N LYS A 125 15.48 8.40 8.56
CA LYS A 125 16.10 7.46 9.50
C LYS A 125 16.46 6.13 8.84
N VAL A 126 15.53 5.52 8.11
CA VAL A 126 15.73 4.23 7.44
C VAL A 126 16.79 4.35 6.35
N ALA A 127 16.78 5.44 5.57
CA ALA A 127 17.77 5.68 4.54
C ALA A 127 19.18 5.83 5.12
N GLN A 128 19.35 6.57 6.22
CA GLN A 128 20.63 6.71 6.93
C GLN A 128 21.15 5.36 7.45
N LEU A 129 20.27 4.57 8.08
CA LEU A 129 20.65 3.23 8.59
C LEU A 129 21.10 2.30 7.46
N ASN A 130 20.48 2.38 6.29
CA ASN A 130 20.77 1.54 5.13
C ASN A 130 21.81 2.16 4.18
N LYS A 131 22.25 3.39 4.43
CA LYS A 131 23.19 4.15 3.56
C LYS A 131 22.66 4.28 2.12
N THR A 132 21.40 4.70 2.00
CA THR A 132 20.67 4.82 0.74
C THR A 132 20.06 6.22 0.54
N GLU A 133 20.63 7.25 1.19
CA GLU A 133 20.12 8.64 1.12
C GLU A 133 20.12 9.19 -0.31
N ASP A 134 21.10 8.81 -1.11
CA ASP A 134 21.24 9.18 -2.52
C ASP A 134 20.16 8.58 -3.42
N LYS A 135 19.46 7.53 -2.96
CA LYS A 135 18.39 6.82 -3.67
C LYS A 135 17.00 7.28 -3.26
N GLN A 136 16.90 8.40 -2.55
CA GLN A 136 15.62 8.89 -2.03
C GLN A 136 15.14 10.16 -2.75
N LEU A 137 13.82 10.31 -2.82
CA LEU A 137 13.15 11.58 -3.03
C LEU A 137 12.22 11.81 -1.83
N TYR A 138 12.73 12.53 -0.84
CA TYR A 138 11.99 12.79 0.40
C TYR A 138 10.83 13.76 0.21
N PRO A 139 9.78 13.67 1.05
CA PRO A 139 8.75 14.69 1.13
C PRO A 139 9.36 16.08 1.37
N ASN A 140 9.00 17.04 0.49
CA ASN A 140 9.36 18.44 0.64
C ASN A 140 8.23 19.28 1.26
N GLU A 141 7.06 18.67 1.46
CA GLU A 141 5.92 19.19 2.18
C GLU A 141 5.48 18.18 3.26
N VAL A 142 5.14 18.66 4.45
CA VAL A 142 4.70 17.80 5.55
C VAL A 142 3.47 18.36 6.24
N PHE A 143 2.69 17.48 6.88
CA PHE A 143 1.55 17.86 7.70
C PHE A 143 1.56 17.12 9.04
N GLY A 144 0.82 17.65 10.02
CA GLY A 144 0.62 17.03 11.32
C GLY A 144 -0.73 16.30 11.41
N LYS A 145 -1.80 16.99 11.83
CA LYS A 145 -3.10 16.33 12.07
C LYS A 145 -3.99 16.25 10.84
N VAL A 146 -4.08 17.33 10.08
CA VAL A 146 -4.98 17.46 8.90
C VAL A 146 -4.32 18.34 7.86
N TRP A 147 -4.47 17.96 6.60
CA TRP A 147 -4.14 18.78 5.44
C TRP A 147 -5.27 18.69 4.44
N GLU A 148 -5.59 19.79 3.74
CA GLU A 148 -6.68 19.86 2.77
C GLU A 148 -6.28 20.64 1.53
N GLU A 149 -6.69 20.15 0.36
CA GLU A 149 -6.58 20.85 -0.92
C GLU A 149 -7.80 20.56 -1.79
N LYS A 150 -8.16 21.49 -2.67
CA LYS A 150 -9.18 21.27 -3.70
C LYS A 150 -8.50 21.16 -5.05
N ASP A 151 -8.86 20.14 -5.82
CA ASP A 151 -8.35 19.91 -7.15
C ASP A 151 -9.45 19.37 -8.07
N SER A 152 -9.69 20.08 -9.20
CA SER A 152 -10.59 19.64 -10.27
C SER A 152 -11.97 19.15 -9.79
N GLY A 153 -12.54 19.82 -8.77
CA GLY A 153 -13.82 19.46 -8.17
C GLY A 153 -13.76 18.44 -7.06
N GLU A 154 -12.59 17.81 -6.84
CA GLU A 154 -12.35 16.93 -5.69
C GLU A 154 -11.88 17.73 -4.47
N LYS A 155 -12.29 17.32 -3.28
CA LYS A 155 -11.73 17.80 -2.01
C LYS A 155 -10.84 16.70 -1.44
N LEU A 156 -9.54 16.90 -1.52
CA LEU A 156 -8.55 16.02 -0.94
C LEU A 156 -8.33 16.39 0.53
N THR A 157 -8.47 15.43 1.43
CA THR A 157 -8.21 15.62 2.86
C THR A 157 -7.30 14.50 3.36
N LEU A 158 -6.15 14.87 3.92
CA LEU A 158 -5.25 13.94 4.60
C LEU A 158 -5.50 14.02 6.10
N ARG A 159 -5.57 12.86 6.77
CA ARG A 159 -5.79 12.78 8.22
C ARG A 159 -4.83 11.82 8.88
N TYR A 160 -4.29 12.28 10.01
CA TYR A 160 -3.56 11.46 10.96
C TYR A 160 -4.39 11.30 12.23
N PHE A 161 -4.71 10.06 12.61
CA PHE A 161 -5.53 9.77 13.79
C PHE A 161 -4.73 9.25 15.00
N GLY A 162 -3.44 9.01 14.83
CA GLY A 162 -2.54 8.48 15.85
C GLY A 162 -1.62 7.40 15.30
N ALA A 163 -0.69 6.94 16.13
CA ALA A 163 0.19 5.83 15.79
C ALA A 163 -0.61 4.52 15.63
N ALA A 164 -0.32 3.76 14.59
CA ALA A 164 -1.01 2.52 14.25
C ALA A 164 -0.02 1.47 13.71
N HIS A 165 0.01 1.26 12.38
CA HIS A 165 1.00 0.45 11.68
C HIS A 165 2.42 1.02 11.80
N THR A 166 2.49 2.35 11.78
CA THR A 166 3.65 3.19 12.14
C THR A 166 3.17 4.38 12.99
N ASP A 167 4.05 5.32 13.32
CA ASP A 167 3.67 6.60 13.94
C ASP A 167 3.40 7.70 12.91
N GLY A 168 3.38 7.40 11.63
CA GLY A 168 3.23 8.36 10.54
C GLY A 168 2.19 8.00 9.49
N ASP A 169 1.21 7.14 9.82
CA ASP A 169 0.20 6.65 8.88
C ASP A 169 -0.85 7.70 8.54
N ALA A 170 -1.02 8.01 7.27
CA ALA A 170 -1.99 8.97 6.77
C ALA A 170 -3.14 8.30 6.02
N ILE A 171 -4.36 8.77 6.23
CA ILE A 171 -5.52 8.42 5.40
C ILE A 171 -5.75 9.56 4.41
N ILE A 172 -5.83 9.23 3.13
CA ILE A 172 -6.09 10.18 2.05
C ILE A 172 -7.53 10.01 1.57
N HIS A 173 -8.37 11.02 1.81
CA HIS A 173 -9.79 10.99 1.48
C HIS A 173 -10.13 11.91 0.31
N PHE A 174 -10.74 11.36 -0.72
CA PHE A 174 -11.35 12.02 -1.85
C PHE A 174 -12.83 12.28 -1.51
N GLY A 175 -13.13 13.50 -1.04
CA GLY A 175 -14.41 13.80 -0.39
C GLY A 175 -15.60 13.74 -1.32
N HIS A 176 -15.51 14.25 -2.57
CA HIS A 176 -16.59 14.20 -3.55
C HIS A 176 -16.85 12.77 -4.04
N SER A 177 -15.79 12.03 -4.29
CA SER A 177 -15.88 10.63 -4.76
C SER A 177 -16.21 9.66 -3.63
N ASN A 178 -16.03 10.06 -2.37
CA ASN A 178 -16.19 9.25 -1.17
C ASN A 178 -15.31 7.99 -1.19
N ILE A 179 -14.02 8.18 -1.50
CA ILE A 179 -13.00 7.14 -1.52
C ILE A 179 -11.91 7.49 -0.51
N ALA A 180 -11.48 6.54 0.30
CA ALA A 180 -10.39 6.71 1.28
C ALA A 180 -9.26 5.71 1.03
N HIS A 181 -8.06 6.20 0.75
CA HIS A 181 -6.85 5.38 0.69
C HIS A 181 -6.27 5.24 2.09
N MET A 182 -6.19 4.01 2.57
CA MET A 182 -5.82 3.67 3.94
C MET A 182 -4.34 3.31 4.11
N GLY A 183 -3.61 3.11 3.00
CA GLY A 183 -2.30 2.49 3.08
C GLY A 183 -2.37 1.21 3.90
N ASP A 184 -1.40 1.01 4.78
CA ASP A 184 -1.26 -0.18 5.63
C ASP A 184 -2.00 -0.08 6.97
N LEU A 185 -2.89 0.91 7.09
CA LEU A 185 -3.86 0.91 8.19
C LEU A 185 -4.85 -0.26 8.10
N VAL A 186 -4.95 -0.91 6.94
CA VAL A 186 -5.75 -2.14 6.77
C VAL A 186 -4.98 -3.13 5.89
N PHE A 187 -4.75 -4.32 6.44
CA PHE A 187 -4.27 -5.51 5.75
C PHE A 187 -5.46 -6.43 5.46
N ASN A 188 -5.93 -6.44 4.22
CA ASN A 188 -7.14 -7.18 3.88
C ASN A 188 -6.86 -8.69 3.83
N ARG A 189 -7.15 -9.39 4.93
CA ARG A 189 -6.92 -10.84 5.15
C ARG A 189 -5.44 -11.26 5.08
N VAL A 190 -4.50 -10.32 5.27
CA VAL A 190 -3.07 -10.60 5.46
C VAL A 190 -2.71 -10.29 6.92
N HIS A 191 -1.88 -11.12 7.56
CA HIS A 191 -1.36 -10.80 8.89
C HIS A 191 -0.50 -9.53 8.82
N PRO A 192 -0.80 -8.52 9.65
CA PRO A 192 -0.16 -7.21 9.53
C PRO A 192 1.31 -7.26 9.91
N PHE A 193 2.11 -6.48 9.22
CA PHE A 193 3.40 -6.04 9.73
C PHE A 193 3.17 -4.94 10.76
N VAL A 194 3.88 -4.98 11.89
CA VAL A 194 3.79 -4.00 12.98
C VAL A 194 5.16 -3.42 13.24
N ASP A 195 5.42 -2.21 12.77
CA ASP A 195 6.75 -1.60 12.87
C ASP A 195 6.97 -0.89 14.21
N ARG A 196 7.33 -1.66 15.23
CA ARG A 196 7.67 -1.11 16.55
C ARG A 196 8.84 -0.12 16.51
N SER A 197 9.76 -0.28 15.55
CA SER A 197 10.92 0.61 15.41
C SER A 197 10.54 2.00 14.89
N ALA A 198 9.40 2.10 14.21
CA ALA A 198 8.77 3.33 13.75
C ALA A 198 7.48 3.66 14.55
N GLY A 199 7.45 3.31 15.84
CA GLY A 199 6.42 3.76 16.76
C GLY A 199 5.05 3.10 16.61
N ALA A 200 4.95 1.96 15.91
CA ALA A 200 3.69 1.22 15.81
C ALA A 200 3.12 0.85 17.19
N ASN A 201 1.79 0.88 17.31
CA ASN A 201 1.08 0.52 18.53
C ASN A 201 -0.27 -0.12 18.20
N VAL A 202 -0.41 -1.42 18.49
CA VAL A 202 -1.60 -2.19 18.11
C VAL A 202 -2.86 -1.73 18.84
N LYS A 203 -2.73 -1.35 20.12
CA LYS A 203 -3.86 -0.81 20.89
C LYS A 203 -4.34 0.51 20.31
N SER A 204 -3.44 1.43 20.03
CA SER A 204 -3.76 2.69 19.36
C SER A 204 -4.28 2.47 17.93
N TRP A 205 -3.81 1.43 17.22
CA TRP A 205 -4.29 1.10 15.89
C TRP A 205 -5.79 0.78 15.86
N MET A 206 -6.28 0.01 16.84
CA MET A 206 -7.72 -0.23 17.00
C MET A 206 -8.50 1.09 17.18
N ASP A 207 -7.98 2.02 18.00
CA ASP A 207 -8.60 3.34 18.19
C ASP A 207 -8.57 4.19 16.90
N VAL A 208 -7.50 4.10 16.10
CA VAL A 208 -7.39 4.77 14.79
C VAL A 208 -8.45 4.23 13.84
N LEU A 209 -8.66 2.92 13.78
CA LEU A 209 -9.70 2.30 12.95
C LEU A 209 -11.11 2.66 13.44
N ASP A 210 -11.35 2.71 14.75
CA ASP A 210 -12.62 3.16 15.32
C ASP A 210 -12.92 4.64 14.98
N LYS A 211 -11.91 5.53 15.03
CA LYS A 211 -12.02 6.91 14.59
C LYS A 211 -12.32 7.01 13.09
N THR A 212 -11.65 6.17 12.28
CA THR A 212 -11.88 6.07 10.82
C THR A 212 -13.33 5.69 10.54
N LEU A 213 -13.85 4.66 11.20
CA LEU A 213 -15.22 4.20 11.07
C LEU A 213 -16.26 5.25 11.51
N LYS A 214 -15.92 6.16 12.42
CA LYS A 214 -16.78 7.28 12.82
C LYS A 214 -16.70 8.45 11.86
N GLN A 215 -15.52 8.70 11.27
CA GLN A 215 -15.25 9.87 10.43
C GLN A 215 -15.88 9.74 9.05
N PHE A 216 -15.82 8.54 8.44
CA PHE A 216 -16.23 8.37 7.05
C PHE A 216 -17.64 7.78 6.94
N ASP A 217 -18.30 8.12 5.83
CA ASP A 217 -19.64 7.65 5.50
C ASP A 217 -19.70 6.11 5.37
N LYS A 218 -20.90 5.55 5.61
CA LYS A 218 -21.09 4.09 5.50
C LYS A 218 -20.89 3.55 4.07
N LYS A 219 -21.00 4.42 3.06
CA LYS A 219 -20.82 4.07 1.64
C LYS A 219 -19.43 4.40 1.12
N THR A 220 -18.50 4.79 1.99
CA THR A 220 -17.10 5.06 1.60
C THR A 220 -16.48 3.79 1.04
N THR A 221 -15.86 3.91 -0.14
CA THR A 221 -14.99 2.88 -0.70
C THR A 221 -13.59 3.07 -0.13
N TYR A 222 -12.99 2.00 0.37
CA TYR A 222 -11.64 2.03 0.92
C TYR A 222 -10.65 1.39 -0.04
N ILE A 223 -9.44 1.95 -0.15
CA ILE A 223 -8.28 1.37 -0.81
C ILE A 223 -7.31 0.95 0.27
N PHE A 224 -6.87 -0.30 0.26
CA PHE A 224 -5.92 -0.89 1.21
C PHE A 224 -4.54 -1.02 0.59
N GLY A 225 -3.49 -0.98 1.40
CA GLY A 225 -2.13 -1.21 0.94
C GLY A 225 -1.96 -2.62 0.39
N HIS A 226 -2.46 -3.62 1.13
CA HIS A 226 -2.29 -5.04 0.81
C HIS A 226 -3.58 -5.84 0.99
N ALA A 227 -3.70 -6.93 0.19
CA ALA A 227 -4.74 -7.94 0.33
C ALA A 227 -4.15 -9.35 0.12
N ALA A 228 -4.73 -10.34 0.78
CA ALA A 228 -4.39 -11.74 0.55
C ALA A 228 -4.85 -12.22 -0.84
N PRO A 229 -4.23 -13.26 -1.41
CA PRO A 229 -4.71 -13.88 -2.65
C PRO A 229 -6.20 -14.23 -2.55
N GLY A 230 -6.96 -13.84 -3.58
CA GLY A 230 -8.42 -14.02 -3.63
C GLY A 230 -9.23 -12.87 -3.00
N TYR A 231 -8.59 -11.89 -2.38
CA TYR A 231 -9.22 -10.67 -1.87
C TYR A 231 -8.78 -9.43 -2.65
N ASN A 232 -9.62 -8.39 -2.63
CA ASN A 232 -9.32 -7.14 -3.33
C ASN A 232 -8.58 -6.15 -2.43
N VAL A 233 -7.75 -5.31 -3.03
CA VAL A 233 -7.16 -4.12 -2.36
C VAL A 233 -8.16 -2.97 -2.24
N THR A 234 -9.40 -3.18 -2.63
CA THR A 234 -10.51 -2.25 -2.38
C THR A 234 -11.57 -2.94 -1.56
N GLY A 235 -12.24 -2.21 -0.70
CA GLY A 235 -13.26 -2.78 0.18
C GLY A 235 -14.21 -1.74 0.75
N THR A 236 -14.95 -2.18 1.74
CA THR A 236 -16.04 -1.46 2.38
C THR A 236 -15.72 -1.16 3.84
N ARG A 237 -16.63 -0.51 4.50
CA ARG A 237 -16.61 -0.29 5.94
C ARG A 237 -16.52 -1.59 6.74
N GLU A 238 -17.17 -2.64 6.25
CA GLU A 238 -17.19 -3.97 6.87
C GLU A 238 -15.81 -4.62 6.87
N ASP A 239 -15.01 -4.41 5.81
CA ASP A 239 -13.63 -4.91 5.74
C ASP A 239 -12.72 -4.18 6.74
N VAL A 240 -12.87 -2.87 6.88
CA VAL A 240 -12.16 -2.08 7.90
C VAL A 240 -12.52 -2.56 9.31
N LYS A 241 -13.83 -2.78 9.55
CA LYS A 241 -14.31 -3.32 10.83
C LYS A 241 -13.80 -4.73 11.09
N ALA A 242 -13.82 -5.60 10.10
CA ALA A 242 -13.32 -6.96 10.22
C ALA A 242 -11.83 -6.99 10.61
N PHE A 243 -11.01 -6.12 10.00
CA PHE A 243 -9.59 -6.01 10.38
C PHE A 243 -9.41 -5.45 11.80
N ARG A 244 -10.20 -4.45 12.18
CA ARG A 244 -10.21 -3.90 13.55
C ARG A 244 -10.55 -4.99 14.58
N ASP A 245 -11.58 -5.78 14.31
CA ASP A 245 -12.01 -6.86 15.19
C ASP A 245 -10.98 -8.01 15.22
N TYR A 246 -10.32 -8.28 14.11
CA TYR A 246 -9.19 -9.22 14.05
C TYR A 246 -8.04 -8.76 14.97
N LEU A 247 -7.63 -7.49 14.90
CA LEU A 247 -6.59 -6.95 15.78
C LEU A 247 -6.97 -7.11 17.28
N GLU A 248 -8.23 -6.85 17.63
CA GLU A 248 -8.72 -7.01 18.99
C GLU A 248 -8.66 -8.46 19.47
N GLN A 249 -9.08 -9.41 18.62
CA GLN A 249 -9.02 -10.83 18.94
C GLN A 249 -7.57 -11.31 19.15
N VAL A 250 -6.65 -10.88 18.27
CA VAL A 250 -5.22 -11.20 18.40
C VAL A 250 -4.63 -10.57 19.66
N TYR A 251 -4.96 -9.30 19.94
CA TYR A 251 -4.50 -8.60 21.13
C TYR A 251 -4.95 -9.31 22.41
N ASN A 252 -6.23 -9.66 22.51
CA ASN A 252 -6.80 -10.36 23.66
C ASN A 252 -6.20 -11.76 23.84
N PHE A 253 -5.93 -12.46 22.73
CA PHE A 253 -5.24 -13.76 22.77
C PHE A 253 -3.85 -13.63 23.37
N VAL A 254 -3.04 -12.68 22.88
CA VAL A 254 -1.68 -12.46 23.40
C VAL A 254 -1.70 -12.02 24.86
N ASP A 255 -2.58 -11.09 25.24
CA ASP A 255 -2.73 -10.66 26.63
C ASP A 255 -3.04 -11.84 27.58
N ALA A 256 -3.93 -12.74 27.16
CA ALA A 256 -4.24 -13.94 27.92
C ALA A 256 -3.04 -14.89 28.05
N GLN A 257 -2.20 -15.01 27.03
CA GLN A 257 -0.99 -15.83 27.10
C GLN A 257 0.08 -15.17 27.98
N VAL A 258 0.28 -13.86 27.88
CA VAL A 258 1.21 -13.09 28.74
C VAL A 258 0.81 -13.24 30.21
N LYS A 259 -0.48 -13.14 30.54
CA LYS A 259 -1.00 -13.36 31.90
C LYS A 259 -0.76 -14.78 32.44
N LYS A 260 -0.63 -15.77 31.57
CA LYS A 260 -0.25 -17.15 31.91
C LYS A 260 1.27 -17.35 32.02
N GLY A 261 2.06 -16.32 31.76
CA GLY A 261 3.53 -16.36 31.86
C GLY A 261 4.23 -16.94 30.64
N ILE A 262 3.61 -16.97 29.45
CA ILE A 262 4.28 -17.42 28.23
C ILE A 262 5.48 -16.52 27.92
N SER A 263 6.57 -17.09 27.45
CA SER A 263 7.70 -16.34 26.91
C SER A 263 7.39 -15.79 25.50
N GLN A 264 8.04 -14.68 25.10
CA GLN A 264 7.92 -14.18 23.72
C GLN A 264 8.36 -15.23 22.71
N GLU A 265 9.43 -15.96 23.04
CA GLU A 265 9.98 -17.02 22.17
C GLU A 265 8.96 -18.15 21.93
N ASP A 266 8.20 -18.55 22.94
CA ASP A 266 7.19 -19.60 22.80
C ASP A 266 5.91 -19.07 22.13
N LEU A 267 5.55 -17.81 22.40
CA LEU A 267 4.38 -17.18 21.79
C LEU A 267 4.52 -17.15 20.25
N VAL A 268 5.67 -16.73 19.72
CA VAL A 268 5.88 -16.62 18.25
C VAL A 268 5.99 -17.97 17.54
N LYS A 269 6.11 -19.07 18.27
CA LYS A 269 6.06 -20.44 17.71
C LYS A 269 4.63 -20.89 17.40
N ILE A 270 3.62 -20.24 17.95
CA ILE A 270 2.20 -20.52 17.68
C ILE A 270 1.89 -20.15 16.23
N LYS A 271 1.43 -21.11 15.44
CA LYS A 271 1.17 -20.92 13.99
C LYS A 271 -0.30 -20.76 13.65
N THR A 272 -1.20 -21.04 14.58
CA THR A 272 -2.64 -20.95 14.38
C THR A 272 -3.33 -20.29 15.55
N LEU A 273 -4.30 -19.44 15.25
CA LEU A 273 -5.15 -18.84 16.27
C LEU A 273 -6.21 -19.88 16.74
N PRO A 274 -6.63 -19.84 18.03
CA PRO A 274 -7.61 -20.77 18.59
C PRO A 274 -9.06 -20.44 18.21
N PHE A 275 -9.27 -19.42 17.37
CA PHE A 275 -10.58 -18.98 16.88
C PHE A 275 -10.58 -18.95 15.37
N ASP A 276 -11.75 -19.09 14.76
CA ASP A 276 -11.87 -19.01 13.31
C ASP A 276 -11.65 -17.56 12.83
N THR A 277 -10.87 -17.42 11.78
CA THR A 277 -10.54 -16.14 11.18
C THR A 277 -10.25 -16.30 9.69
N GLU A 278 -10.55 -15.27 8.93
CA GLU A 278 -10.20 -15.20 7.50
C GLU A 278 -8.72 -14.85 7.27
N TRP A 279 -8.00 -14.38 8.31
CA TRP A 279 -6.55 -14.12 8.27
C TRP A 279 -5.80 -15.45 8.40
N LYS A 280 -5.19 -15.87 7.29
CA LYS A 280 -4.49 -17.16 7.16
C LYS A 280 -3.07 -16.93 6.65
N GLY A 281 -2.25 -17.98 6.71
CA GLY A 281 -0.90 -17.99 6.16
C GLY A 281 0.17 -17.53 7.15
N ASP A 282 1.32 -17.19 6.59
CA ASP A 282 2.51 -16.81 7.35
C ASP A 282 2.43 -15.37 7.91
N GLY A 283 3.25 -15.08 8.92
CA GLY A 283 3.41 -13.74 9.49
C GLY A 283 2.62 -13.48 10.76
N LEU A 284 1.93 -14.48 11.33
CA LEU A 284 1.22 -14.36 12.60
C LEU A 284 2.14 -14.01 13.79
N ASP A 285 3.41 -14.39 13.72
CA ASP A 285 4.44 -14.06 14.69
C ASP A 285 4.69 -12.54 14.82
N ARG A 286 4.44 -11.76 13.76
CA ARG A 286 4.67 -10.30 13.72
C ARG A 286 3.76 -9.54 14.69
N PRO A 287 2.42 -9.63 14.60
CA PRO A 287 1.54 -9.01 15.58
C PRO A 287 1.70 -9.61 16.98
N PHE A 288 2.02 -10.90 17.12
CA PHE A 288 2.28 -11.51 18.42
C PHE A 288 3.45 -10.87 19.15
N LYS A 289 4.60 -10.74 18.45
CA LYS A 289 5.79 -10.11 18.97
C LYS A 289 5.50 -8.67 19.40
N ALA A 290 4.88 -7.90 18.54
CA ALA A 290 4.58 -6.49 18.79
C ALA A 290 3.67 -6.29 20.01
N ILE A 291 2.58 -7.07 20.11
CA ILE A 291 1.64 -7.00 21.23
C ILE A 291 2.31 -7.46 22.52
N TYR A 292 3.12 -8.52 22.48
CA TYR A 292 3.90 -8.96 23.64
C TYR A 292 4.77 -7.84 24.20
N GLU A 293 5.50 -7.14 23.32
CA GLU A 293 6.34 -6.01 23.69
C GLU A 293 5.52 -4.84 24.27
N GLU A 294 4.35 -4.53 23.70
CA GLU A 294 3.45 -3.51 24.23
C GLU A 294 2.97 -3.83 25.66
N LEU A 295 2.68 -5.10 25.92
CA LEU A 295 2.16 -5.54 27.23
C LEU A 295 3.23 -5.67 28.32
N THR A 296 4.49 -5.87 27.93
CA THR A 296 5.55 -6.20 28.90
C THR A 296 6.61 -5.12 29.09
N MET A 297 6.93 -4.32 28.05
CA MET A 297 8.02 -3.34 28.09
C MET A 297 7.60 -1.94 28.57
N TYR A 298 6.30 -1.65 28.67
CA TYR A 298 5.76 -0.33 29.05
C TYR A 298 4.89 -0.40 30.33
N LYS A 299 5.25 -1.30 31.24
CA LYS A 299 4.69 -1.32 32.61
C LYS A 299 5.52 -0.50 33.58
#